data_1fef2298b941ee0bbcbd6b45cbd1a7bc
#
_entry.id   1fef2298b941ee0bbcbd6b45cbd1a7bc
#
_cell.length_a   1.000
_cell.length_b   1.000
_cell.length_c   1.000
_cell.angle_alpha   90.00
_cell.angle_beta   90.00
_cell.angle_gamma   90.00
#
_symmetry.space_group_name_H-M   'P 1'
#
loop_
_entity.id
_entity.type
_entity.pdbx_description
1 polymer ?
#
loop_
_entity_poly.entity_id
_entity_poly.type
_entity_poly.pdbx_seq_one_letter_code
_entity_poly.pdbx_strand_id
1 'polypeptide(L)'
;VVYYANYLKFFERARTEYLREIGYQQKELMQEGSIFVVREVSIEFKRPARLDQQIKVETQIIKAGKVSFDFNQMILNDSDETLCGGVIKCGCLDILDFKPKPLPSNLYQGMKSLL
;
A
#
# COMPACT_ATOMS: atom_id res chain seq x y z
N VAL A 1 8.04 -20.64 9.85
CA VAL A 1 8.52 -19.60 8.91
C VAL A 1 7.37 -19.18 8.01
N VAL A 2 7.17 -17.89 7.89
CA VAL A 2 6.14 -17.32 7.00
C VAL A 2 6.73 -17.24 5.59
N TYR A 3 5.99 -17.74 4.61
CA TYR A 3 6.40 -17.63 3.21
C TYR A 3 6.33 -16.18 2.72
N TYR A 4 7.24 -15.80 1.84
CA TYR A 4 7.34 -14.44 1.30
C TYR A 4 6.04 -13.96 0.64
N ALA A 5 5.29 -14.86 -0.01
CA ALA A 5 4.01 -14.52 -0.61
C ALA A 5 2.98 -14.03 0.43
N ASN A 6 3.07 -14.53 1.66
CA ASN A 6 2.19 -14.06 2.73
C ASN A 6 2.53 -12.64 3.18
N TYR A 7 3.80 -12.25 3.13
CA TYR A 7 4.18 -10.86 3.42
C TYR A 7 3.53 -9.89 2.42
N LEU A 8 3.50 -10.27 1.14
CA LEU A 8 2.86 -9.44 0.11
C LEU A 8 1.36 -9.29 0.38
N LYS A 9 0.69 -10.34 0.84
CA LYS A 9 -0.71 -10.29 1.24
C LYS A 9 -0.94 -9.38 2.43
N PHE A 10 -0.06 -9.42 3.42
CA PHE A 10 -0.14 -8.55 4.58
C PHE A 10 0.02 -7.08 4.16
N PHE A 11 0.95 -6.80 3.27
CA PHE A 11 1.15 -5.45 2.74
C PHE A 11 -0.07 -4.97 1.96
N GLU A 12 -0.64 -5.80 1.11
CA GLU A 12 -1.84 -5.45 0.34
C GLU A 12 -3.01 -5.11 1.26
N ARG A 13 -3.24 -5.96 2.25
CA ARG A 13 -4.31 -5.75 3.23
C ARG A 13 -4.10 -4.44 4.00
N ALA A 14 -2.88 -4.17 4.42
CA ALA A 14 -2.55 -2.97 5.16
C ALA A 14 -2.75 -1.70 4.31
N ARG A 15 -2.42 -1.75 3.01
CA ARG A 15 -2.69 -0.62 2.11
C ARG A 15 -4.18 -0.37 1.95
N THR A 16 -4.97 -1.43 1.80
CA THR A 16 -6.43 -1.32 1.72
C THR A 16 -7.02 -0.68 2.97
N GLU A 17 -6.58 -1.11 4.14
CA GLU A 17 -7.00 -0.54 5.42
C GLU A 17 -6.59 0.92 5.54
N TYR A 18 -5.37 1.25 5.14
CA TYR A 18 -4.84 2.61 5.16
C TYR A 18 -5.70 3.55 4.31
N LEU A 19 -6.00 3.15 3.08
CA LEU A 19 -6.83 3.96 2.18
C LEU A 19 -8.24 4.14 2.73
N ARG A 20 -8.80 3.10 3.35
CA ARG A 20 -10.11 3.18 3.97
C ARG A 20 -10.12 4.18 5.14
N GLU A 21 -9.09 4.18 5.96
CA GLU A 21 -8.95 5.12 7.08
C GLU A 21 -8.90 6.57 6.63
N ILE A 22 -8.31 6.85 5.48
CA ILE A 22 -8.28 8.20 4.92
C ILE A 22 -9.48 8.50 4.03
N GLY A 23 -10.49 7.62 4.02
CA GLY A 23 -11.78 7.88 3.41
C GLY A 23 -12.01 7.28 2.03
N TYR A 24 -11.18 6.31 1.60
CA TYR A 24 -11.30 5.76 0.26
C TYR A 24 -11.39 4.24 0.24
N GLN A 25 -12.38 3.72 -0.51
CA GLN A 25 -12.55 2.29 -0.75
C GLN A 25 -12.45 1.98 -2.23
N GLN A 26 -11.86 0.82 -2.57
CA GLN A 26 -11.75 0.35 -3.95
C GLN A 26 -13.09 0.33 -4.67
N LYS A 27 -14.14 -0.08 -3.99
CA LYS A 27 -15.48 -0.15 -4.55
C LYS A 27 -15.96 1.22 -5.05
N GLU A 28 -15.73 2.28 -4.28
CA GLU A 28 -16.11 3.64 -4.65
C GLU A 28 -15.29 4.13 -5.84
N LEU A 29 -14.00 3.82 -5.85
CA LEU A 29 -13.13 4.15 -6.97
C LEU A 29 -13.59 3.51 -8.27
N MET A 30 -13.96 2.23 -8.22
CA MET A 30 -14.43 1.51 -9.40
C MET A 30 -15.72 2.10 -9.92
N GLN A 31 -16.61 2.56 -9.06
CA GLN A 31 -17.85 3.25 -9.45
C GLN A 31 -17.56 4.57 -10.15
N GLU A 32 -16.46 5.23 -9.82
CA GLU A 32 -16.00 6.46 -10.46
C GLU A 32 -15.17 6.19 -11.73
N GLY A 33 -15.00 4.92 -12.10
CA GLY A 33 -14.25 4.54 -13.29
C GLY A 33 -12.74 4.50 -13.08
N SER A 34 -12.28 4.42 -11.84
CA SER A 34 -10.86 4.39 -11.50
C SER A 34 -10.47 3.07 -10.83
N ILE A 35 -9.23 2.66 -11.04
CA ILE A 35 -8.66 1.50 -10.35
C ILE A 35 -7.23 1.83 -9.93
N PHE A 36 -6.83 1.36 -8.76
CA PHE A 36 -5.45 1.46 -8.31
C PHE A 36 -4.72 0.15 -8.60
N VAL A 37 -3.52 0.28 -9.11
CA VAL A 37 -2.66 -0.87 -9.43
C VAL A 37 -1.29 -0.67 -8.80
N VAL A 38 -0.66 -1.78 -8.46
CA VAL A 38 0.74 -1.78 -8.04
C VAL A 38 1.59 -1.80 -9.31
N ARG A 39 2.50 -0.85 -9.42
CA ARG A 39 3.40 -0.69 -10.57
C ARG A 39 4.77 -1.31 -10.32
N GLU A 40 5.25 -1.19 -9.09
CA GLU A 40 6.58 -1.64 -8.74
C GLU A 40 6.63 -1.95 -7.25
N VAL A 41 7.32 -3.02 -6.91
CA VAL A 41 7.53 -3.44 -5.52
C VAL A 41 9.02 -3.65 -5.32
N SER A 42 9.57 -2.98 -4.30
CA SER A 42 10.97 -3.16 -3.91
C SER A 42 10.99 -3.48 -2.42
N ILE A 43 11.20 -4.74 -2.08
CA ILE A 43 11.13 -5.23 -0.70
C ILE A 43 12.43 -5.94 -0.35
N GLU A 44 12.95 -5.62 0.82
CA GLU A 44 14.09 -6.29 1.42
C GLU A 44 13.61 -7.19 2.55
N PHE A 45 14.00 -8.47 2.51
CA PHE A 45 13.69 -9.44 3.55
C PHE A 45 14.89 -9.56 4.47
N LYS A 46 14.71 -9.13 5.71
CA LYS A 46 15.82 -9.05 6.68
C LYS A 46 15.86 -10.22 7.64
N ARG A 47 14.70 -10.67 8.12
CA ARG A 47 14.59 -11.75 9.10
C ARG A 47 13.34 -12.58 8.83
N PRO A 48 13.38 -13.90 9.05
CA PRO A 48 12.17 -14.71 8.95
C PRO A 48 11.26 -14.48 10.15
N ALA A 49 9.94 -14.51 9.93
CA ALA A 49 8.97 -14.57 11.00
C ALA A 49 8.80 -16.01 11.47
N ARG A 50 8.54 -16.20 12.76
CA ARG A 50 8.21 -17.49 13.34
C ARG A 50 6.70 -17.65 13.41
N LEU A 51 6.23 -18.90 13.39
CA LEU A 51 4.80 -19.20 13.35
C LEU A 51 4.01 -18.64 14.53
N ASP A 52 4.64 -18.58 15.70
CA ASP A 52 4.00 -18.12 16.94
C ASP A 52 4.23 -16.64 17.24
N GLN A 53 4.95 -15.95 16.37
CA GLN A 53 5.17 -14.52 16.55
C GLN A 53 3.97 -13.72 16.06
N GLN A 54 3.61 -12.71 16.84
CA GLN A 54 2.71 -11.68 16.38
C GLN A 54 3.50 -10.70 15.52
N ILE A 55 2.88 -10.28 14.43
CA ILE A 55 3.48 -9.29 13.54
C ILE A 55 2.57 -8.08 13.43
N LYS A 56 3.17 -6.94 13.17
CA LYS A 56 2.42 -5.74 12.83
C LYS A 56 2.96 -5.16 11.54
N VAL A 57 2.08 -4.54 10.76
CA VAL A 57 2.44 -3.89 9.51
C VAL A 57 2.32 -2.39 9.71
N GLU A 58 3.39 -1.68 9.45
CA GLU A 58 3.38 -0.23 9.41
C GLU A 58 3.31 0.22 7.96
N THR A 59 2.41 1.16 7.69
CA THR A 59 2.15 1.66 6.34
C THR A 59 2.15 3.18 6.36
N GLN A 60 2.87 3.78 5.42
CA GLN A 60 2.95 5.22 5.33
C GLN A 60 3.03 5.64 3.87
N ILE A 61 2.27 6.67 3.50
CA ILE A 61 2.44 7.35 2.21
C ILE A 61 3.72 8.16 2.29
N ILE A 62 4.57 8.03 1.27
CA ILE A 62 5.83 8.78 1.19
C ILE A 62 5.90 9.69 -0.03
N LYS A 63 4.98 9.52 -0.97
CA LYS A 63 4.91 10.35 -2.17
C LYS A 63 3.51 10.33 -2.73
N ALA A 64 3.03 11.46 -3.20
CA ALA A 64 1.77 11.56 -3.92
C ALA A 64 1.95 12.48 -5.13
N GLY A 65 1.67 11.95 -6.31
CA GLY A 65 1.69 12.68 -7.57
C GLY A 65 0.30 12.78 -8.16
N LYS A 66 0.23 13.29 -9.38
CA LYS A 66 -1.05 13.49 -10.07
C LYS A 66 -1.78 12.18 -10.36
N VAL A 67 -1.02 11.15 -10.78
CA VAL A 67 -1.57 9.85 -11.21
C VAL A 67 -0.98 8.69 -10.42
N SER A 68 -0.13 8.93 -9.44
CA SER A 68 0.62 7.88 -8.74
C SER A 68 0.88 8.25 -7.29
N PHE A 69 1.16 7.24 -6.48
CA PHE A 69 1.50 7.43 -5.06
C PHE A 69 2.32 6.24 -4.59
N ASP A 70 3.20 6.51 -3.63
CA ASP A 70 4.11 5.49 -3.12
C ASP A 70 3.89 5.28 -1.62
N PHE A 71 3.89 4.01 -1.23
CA PHE A 71 3.88 3.59 0.16
C PHE A 71 5.27 3.13 0.59
N ASN A 72 5.63 3.42 1.83
CA ASN A 72 6.64 2.67 2.55
C ASN A 72 5.92 1.75 3.52
N GLN A 73 6.26 0.48 3.49
CA GLN A 73 5.65 -0.51 4.37
C GLN A 73 6.70 -1.37 5.04
N MET A 74 6.46 -1.72 6.30
CA MET A 74 7.35 -2.59 7.07
C MET A 74 6.52 -3.59 7.86
N ILE A 75 7.06 -4.79 8.00
CA ILE A 75 6.54 -5.80 8.92
C ILE A 75 7.52 -5.94 10.06
N LEU A 76 7.01 -5.78 11.28
CA LEU A 76 7.79 -5.91 12.51
C LEU A 76 7.26 -7.06 13.34
N ASN A 77 8.14 -7.67 14.14
CA ASN A 77 7.73 -8.66 15.12
C ASN A 77 7.31 -7.98 16.43
N ASP A 78 6.98 -8.77 17.44
CA ASP A 78 6.56 -8.28 18.75
C ASP A 78 7.69 -7.61 19.56
N SER A 79 8.92 -7.75 19.11
CA SER A 79 10.08 -7.03 19.69
C SER A 79 10.46 -5.78 18.88
N ASP A 80 9.60 -5.34 17.99
CA ASP A 80 9.79 -4.19 17.09
C ASP A 80 10.99 -4.32 16.15
N GLU A 81 11.45 -5.55 15.91
CA GLU A 81 12.47 -5.79 14.90
C GLU A 81 11.83 -5.84 13.50
N THR A 82 12.48 -5.21 12.55
CA THR A 82 12.00 -5.23 11.15
C THR A 82 12.31 -6.59 10.51
N LEU A 83 11.26 -7.28 10.09
CA LEU A 83 11.37 -8.55 9.38
C LEU A 83 11.55 -8.33 7.89
N CYS A 84 10.77 -7.43 7.32
CA CYS A 84 10.92 -7.01 5.93
C CYS A 84 10.31 -5.62 5.76
N GLY A 85 10.65 -4.97 4.68
CA GLY A 85 10.09 -3.68 4.36
C GLY A 85 10.56 -3.15 3.02
N GLY A 86 9.88 -2.13 2.54
CA GLY A 86 10.24 -1.53 1.27
C GLY A 86 9.21 -0.55 0.77
N VAL A 87 9.31 -0.28 -0.53
CA VAL A 87 8.51 0.71 -1.22
C VAL A 87 7.60 0.02 -2.23
N ILE A 88 6.32 0.39 -2.20
CA ILE A 88 5.33 -0.09 -3.15
C ILE A 88 4.83 1.13 -3.92
N LYS A 89 5.10 1.14 -5.22
CA LYS A 89 4.67 2.22 -6.12
C LYS A 89 3.36 1.84 -6.76
N CYS A 90 2.37 2.71 -6.59
CA CYS A 90 1.01 2.52 -7.08
C CYS A 90 0.65 3.58 -8.12
N GLY A 91 -0.30 3.26 -8.97
CA GLY A 91 -0.83 4.19 -9.95
C GLY A 91 -2.34 4.13 -10.02
N CYS A 92 -2.93 5.20 -10.51
CA CYS A 92 -4.37 5.29 -10.78
C CYS A 92 -4.59 5.18 -12.27
N LEU A 93 -5.45 4.26 -12.68
CA LEU A 93 -5.79 4.01 -14.08
C LEU A 93 -7.29 4.15 -14.30
N ASP A 94 -7.64 4.49 -15.53
CA ASP A 94 -9.01 4.38 -16.02
C ASP A 94 -9.39 2.90 -16.14
N ILE A 95 -10.54 2.51 -15.62
CA ILE A 95 -10.97 1.12 -15.59
C ILE A 95 -11.26 0.55 -16.97
N LEU A 96 -11.56 1.38 -17.96
CA LEU A 96 -11.92 0.94 -19.30
C LEU A 96 -10.73 0.72 -20.21
N ASP A 97 -9.77 1.65 -20.20
CA ASP A 97 -8.63 1.61 -21.13
C ASP A 97 -7.29 1.42 -20.44
N PHE A 98 -7.26 1.38 -19.11
CA PHE A 98 -6.05 1.22 -18.30
C PHE A 98 -4.98 2.30 -18.53
N LYS A 99 -5.39 3.46 -19.01
CA LYS A 99 -4.49 4.61 -19.13
C LYS A 99 -4.40 5.35 -17.80
N PRO A 100 -3.28 6.03 -17.55
CA PRO A 100 -3.14 6.85 -16.34
C PRO A 100 -4.28 7.84 -16.21
N LYS A 101 -4.83 7.92 -15.02
CA LYS A 101 -5.96 8.79 -14.68
C LYS A 101 -5.62 9.56 -13.41
N PRO A 102 -5.94 10.85 -13.32
CA PRO A 102 -5.68 11.62 -12.10
C PRO A 102 -6.33 10.98 -10.88
N LEU A 103 -5.64 11.02 -9.76
CA LEU A 103 -6.20 10.63 -8.48
C LEU A 103 -7.43 11.49 -8.18
N PRO A 104 -8.47 10.91 -7.53
CA PRO A 104 -9.56 11.72 -7.03
C PRO A 104 -9.03 12.86 -6.16
N SER A 105 -9.57 14.06 -6.34
CA SER A 105 -9.05 15.28 -5.73
C SER A 105 -8.98 15.18 -4.19
N ASN A 106 -10.04 14.66 -3.57
CA ASN A 106 -10.09 14.51 -2.12
C ASN A 106 -9.01 13.55 -1.60
N LEU A 107 -8.78 12.46 -2.32
CA LEU A 107 -7.76 11.49 -1.97
C LEU A 107 -6.36 12.09 -2.12
N TYR A 108 -6.12 12.78 -3.21
CA TYR A 108 -4.84 13.45 -3.45
C TYR A 108 -4.52 14.45 -2.33
N GLN A 109 -5.50 15.28 -1.97
CA GLN A 109 -5.34 16.25 -0.88
C GLN A 109 -5.10 15.55 0.47
N GLY A 110 -5.83 14.46 0.73
CA GLY A 110 -5.63 13.67 1.94
C GLY A 110 -4.23 13.08 2.03
N MET A 111 -3.72 12.54 0.92
CA MET A 111 -2.35 12.01 0.87
C MET A 111 -1.32 13.12 1.07
N LYS A 112 -1.50 14.26 0.41
CA LYS A 112 -0.58 15.41 0.53
C LYS A 112 -0.51 15.92 1.97
N SER A 113 -1.59 15.91 2.69
CA SER A 113 -1.63 16.39 4.07
C SER A 113 -0.84 15.47 5.02
N LEU A 114 -0.55 14.23 4.62
CA LEU A 114 0.20 13.27 5.42
C LEU A 114 1.71 13.31 5.14
N LEU A 115 2.13 14.06 4.14
CA LEU A 115 3.55 14.16 3.77
C LEU A 115 4.34 15.18 4.59
#